data_f47985c268b8f3522c2dea56b9f341ab
#
_entry.id   f47985c268b8f3522c2dea56b9f341ab
#
_cell.length_a   1.000
_cell.length_b   1.000
_cell.length_c   1.000
_cell.angle_alpha   90.00
_cell.angle_beta   90.00
_cell.angle_gamma   90.00
#
_symmetry.space_group_name_H-M   'P 1'
#
loop_
_entity.id
_entity.type
_entity.pdbx_description
1 polymer ?
#
loop_
_entity_poly.entity_id
_entity_poly.type
_entity_poly.pdbx_seq_one_letter_code
_entity_poly.pdbx_strand_id
1 'polypeptide(L)'
;MPAHERSDQTQSTNLGKWAAWYQDLEAPWAYGDPTSYEIGAAWLAGCPLVEDWGCGAGWLRTVLPPDRYRGLDGTASPFCDAVVDLVAYRSRVPGVFLRHVLEHNQAWARILDNALASFTDRMVLILFTPEQAATEVIARHPEIDIPDIAFRLADLTDRFPLDVTYAVHRIPSATQYGGETILLLERPPERR
;
A
#
# COMPACT_ATOMS: atom_id res chain seq x y z
N MET A 1 28.62 -33.14 2.41
CA MET A 1 28.03 -31.79 2.49
C MET A 1 26.58 -31.91 2.12
N PRO A 2 25.63 -31.89 3.08
CA PRO A 2 24.21 -31.92 2.71
C PRO A 2 23.79 -30.55 2.19
N ALA A 3 23.09 -30.55 1.08
CA ALA A 3 22.47 -29.38 0.48
C ALA A 3 21.41 -28.84 1.46
N HIS A 4 21.53 -27.56 1.81
CA HIS A 4 20.46 -26.83 2.47
C HIS A 4 19.26 -26.75 1.52
N GLU A 5 18.28 -27.60 1.73
CA GLU A 5 16.92 -27.38 1.24
C GLU A 5 16.45 -26.04 1.81
N ARG A 6 16.38 -25.03 0.94
CA ARG A 6 15.60 -23.83 1.24
C ARG A 6 14.14 -24.28 1.27
N SER A 7 13.58 -24.39 2.46
CA SER A 7 12.15 -24.52 2.63
C SER A 7 11.51 -23.32 1.94
N ASP A 8 10.84 -23.57 0.83
CA ASP A 8 9.90 -22.66 0.19
C ASP A 8 8.74 -22.47 1.18
N GLN A 9 8.93 -21.54 2.14
CA GLN A 9 7.85 -21.09 3.01
C GLN A 9 6.87 -20.39 2.07
N THR A 10 5.82 -21.08 1.70
CA THR A 10 4.60 -20.51 1.11
C THR A 10 4.19 -19.35 2.01
N GLN A 11 4.59 -18.12 1.61
CA GLN A 11 4.28 -16.92 2.36
C GLN A 11 2.76 -16.81 2.39
N SER A 12 2.20 -16.91 3.59
CA SER A 12 0.77 -16.80 3.84
C SER A 12 0.27 -15.49 3.22
N THR A 13 -0.65 -15.59 2.27
CA THR A 13 -1.32 -14.40 1.71
C THR A 13 -2.36 -13.90 2.70
N ASN A 14 -2.66 -12.60 2.67
CA ASN A 14 -3.69 -11.99 3.51
C ASN A 14 -5.08 -11.99 2.85
N LEU A 15 -5.27 -12.80 1.79
CA LEU A 15 -6.54 -12.90 1.08
C LEU A 15 -7.69 -13.24 2.04
N GLY A 16 -8.73 -12.40 2.03
CA GLY A 16 -9.94 -12.59 2.82
C GLY A 16 -9.81 -12.38 4.33
N LYS A 17 -8.62 -12.11 4.87
CA LYS A 17 -8.42 -11.95 6.33
C LYS A 17 -9.17 -10.76 6.92
N TRP A 18 -9.44 -9.72 6.14
CA TRP A 18 -10.17 -8.53 6.57
C TRP A 18 -11.69 -8.62 6.39
N ALA A 19 -12.23 -9.76 5.92
CA ALA A 19 -13.64 -9.90 5.57
C ALA A 19 -14.59 -9.50 6.71
N ALA A 20 -14.31 -9.91 7.96
CA ALA A 20 -15.12 -9.56 9.12
C ALA A 20 -15.17 -8.04 9.41
N TRP A 21 -14.16 -7.28 8.96
CA TRP A 21 -14.08 -5.83 9.16
C TRP A 21 -14.82 -5.04 8.07
N TYR A 22 -14.97 -5.63 6.88
CA TYR A 22 -15.52 -4.91 5.72
C TYR A 22 -16.95 -5.27 5.37
N GLN A 23 -17.48 -6.40 5.89
CA GLN A 23 -18.80 -6.93 5.49
C GLN A 23 -19.96 -5.99 5.82
N ASP A 24 -19.87 -5.23 6.92
CA ASP A 24 -20.96 -4.39 7.44
C ASP A 24 -20.71 -2.89 7.21
N LEU A 25 -19.77 -2.53 6.32
CA LEU A 25 -19.50 -1.13 6.01
C LEU A 25 -20.62 -0.53 5.13
N GLU A 26 -21.35 0.43 5.67
CA GLU A 26 -22.40 1.16 4.94
C GLU A 26 -21.87 2.37 4.16
N ALA A 27 -20.71 2.92 4.56
CA ALA A 27 -20.06 4.07 3.94
C ALA A 27 -18.54 3.93 3.95
N PRO A 28 -17.83 4.61 3.02
CA PRO A 28 -16.37 4.68 3.06
C PRO A 28 -15.87 5.25 4.39
N TRP A 29 -14.81 4.65 4.92
CA TRP A 29 -14.26 5.04 6.21
C TRP A 29 -12.72 5.13 6.15
N ALA A 30 -12.14 6.14 6.83
CA ALA A 30 -10.70 6.31 6.96
C ALA A 30 -10.22 5.83 8.33
N TYR A 31 -9.22 4.95 8.35
CA TYR A 31 -8.46 4.68 9.56
C TYR A 31 -7.48 5.84 9.82
N GLY A 32 -7.54 6.43 11.01
CA GLY A 32 -6.77 7.63 11.35
C GLY A 32 -7.33 8.90 10.69
N ASP A 33 -6.45 9.88 10.42
CA ASP A 33 -6.85 11.13 9.78
C ASP A 33 -6.94 11.00 8.26
N PRO A 34 -7.86 11.72 7.59
CA PRO A 34 -7.94 11.73 6.12
C PRO A 34 -6.82 12.52 5.44
N THR A 35 -6.01 13.28 6.18
CA THR A 35 -4.98 14.20 5.65
C THR A 35 -4.02 13.51 4.67
N SER A 36 -3.59 12.30 4.98
CA SER A 36 -2.68 11.54 4.09
C SER A 36 -3.34 11.13 2.78
N TYR A 37 -4.65 10.86 2.77
CA TYR A 37 -5.41 10.62 1.54
C TYR A 37 -5.50 11.89 0.68
N GLU A 38 -5.73 13.07 1.31
CA GLU A 38 -5.79 14.35 0.61
C GLU A 38 -4.46 14.72 -0.03
N ILE A 39 -3.34 14.52 0.70
CA ILE A 39 -1.99 14.72 0.16
C ILE A 39 -1.74 13.78 -1.02
N GLY A 40 -2.06 12.50 -0.88
CA GLY A 40 -1.89 11.52 -1.94
C GLY A 40 -2.76 11.79 -3.15
N ALA A 41 -4.03 12.16 -2.96
CA ALA A 41 -4.94 12.53 -4.04
C ALA A 41 -4.46 13.77 -4.80
N ALA A 42 -3.95 14.79 -4.08
CA ALA A 42 -3.36 15.98 -4.68
C ALA A 42 -2.12 15.64 -5.53
N TRP A 43 -1.24 14.75 -5.04
CA TRP A 43 -0.09 14.26 -5.79
C TRP A 43 -0.50 13.54 -7.07
N LEU A 44 -1.54 12.71 -7.00
CA LEU A 44 -2.06 11.92 -8.12
C LEU A 44 -3.02 12.72 -9.03
N ALA A 45 -3.22 14.02 -8.80
CA ALA A 45 -4.22 14.82 -9.50
C ALA A 45 -4.05 14.82 -11.04
N GLY A 46 -2.81 14.68 -11.54
CA GLY A 46 -2.50 14.59 -12.98
C GLY A 46 -2.74 13.21 -13.62
N CYS A 47 -2.89 12.15 -12.84
CA CYS A 47 -3.05 10.80 -13.35
C CYS A 47 -4.48 10.57 -13.87
N PRO A 48 -4.69 10.15 -15.13
CA PRO A 48 -6.02 9.89 -15.66
C PRO A 48 -6.71 8.66 -15.07
N LEU A 49 -5.94 7.74 -14.47
CA LEU A 49 -6.44 6.59 -13.71
C LEU A 49 -5.50 6.33 -12.53
N VAL A 50 -6.09 6.06 -11.37
CA VAL A 50 -5.40 5.69 -10.13
C VAL A 50 -5.94 4.35 -9.65
N GLU A 51 -5.06 3.38 -9.45
CA GLU A 51 -5.37 2.16 -8.73
C GLU A 51 -5.03 2.33 -7.25
N ASP A 52 -6.01 2.08 -6.39
CA ASP A 52 -5.90 2.06 -4.93
C ASP A 52 -5.68 0.61 -4.48
N TRP A 53 -4.42 0.25 -4.22
CA TRP A 53 -4.01 -1.11 -3.86
C TRP A 53 -4.14 -1.32 -2.35
N GLY A 54 -5.03 -2.22 -1.95
CA GLY A 54 -5.45 -2.37 -0.57
C GLY A 54 -6.45 -1.30 -0.17
N CYS A 55 -7.48 -1.08 -1.00
CA CYS A 55 -8.45 0.00 -0.86
C CYS A 55 -9.31 -0.09 0.43
N GLY A 56 -9.39 -1.27 1.04
CA GLY A 56 -10.07 -1.51 2.31
C GLY A 56 -11.48 -0.93 2.35
N ALA A 57 -11.69 0.04 3.25
CA ALA A 57 -12.96 0.74 3.44
C ALA A 57 -13.22 1.87 2.43
N GLY A 58 -12.39 2.02 1.38
CA GLY A 58 -12.69 2.82 0.20
C GLY A 58 -12.63 4.35 0.37
N TRP A 59 -11.89 4.88 1.35
CA TRP A 59 -11.88 6.32 1.58
C TRP A 59 -11.34 7.13 0.38
N LEU A 60 -10.30 6.66 -0.31
CA LEU A 60 -9.72 7.38 -1.46
C LEU A 60 -10.75 7.62 -2.58
N ARG A 61 -11.74 6.73 -2.72
CA ARG A 61 -12.88 6.88 -3.65
C ARG A 61 -13.68 8.16 -3.43
N THR A 62 -13.68 8.71 -2.20
CA THR A 62 -14.43 9.93 -1.86
C THR A 62 -13.73 11.22 -2.27
N VAL A 63 -12.41 11.16 -2.51
CA VAL A 63 -11.56 12.32 -2.82
C VAL A 63 -11.04 12.33 -4.26
N LEU A 64 -11.14 11.21 -4.98
CA LEU A 64 -10.83 11.14 -6.40
C LEU A 64 -12.11 11.10 -7.25
N PRO A 65 -12.11 11.67 -8.47
CA PRO A 65 -13.22 11.50 -9.43
C PRO A 65 -13.49 10.01 -9.70
N PRO A 66 -14.76 9.57 -9.72
CA PRO A 66 -15.11 8.15 -9.88
C PRO A 66 -14.58 7.50 -11.17
N ASP A 67 -14.49 8.27 -12.26
CA ASP A 67 -13.96 7.82 -13.55
C ASP A 67 -12.44 7.68 -13.58
N ARG A 68 -11.77 8.15 -12.53
CA ARG A 68 -10.30 8.09 -12.36
C ARG A 68 -9.86 7.15 -11.26
N TYR A 69 -10.78 6.49 -10.58
CA TYR A 69 -10.51 5.64 -9.42
C TYR A 69 -10.82 4.17 -9.72
N ARG A 70 -9.96 3.27 -9.25
CA ARG A 70 -10.18 1.83 -9.22
C ARG A 70 -9.63 1.24 -7.92
N GLY A 71 -10.53 0.72 -7.07
CA GLY A 71 -10.16 0.08 -5.80
C GLY A 71 -9.86 -1.40 -5.95
N LEU A 72 -8.71 -1.83 -5.47
CA LEU A 72 -8.24 -3.22 -5.48
C LEU A 72 -7.92 -3.65 -4.06
N ASP A 73 -8.36 -4.84 -3.65
CA ASP A 73 -8.06 -5.39 -2.32
C ASP A 73 -7.93 -6.91 -2.35
N GLY A 74 -7.25 -7.49 -1.37
CA GLY A 74 -7.22 -8.94 -1.13
C GLY A 74 -8.51 -9.49 -0.51
N THR A 75 -9.40 -8.60 -0.10
CA THR A 75 -10.68 -8.92 0.56
C THR A 75 -11.81 -8.16 -0.13
N ALA A 76 -12.91 -8.82 -0.41
CA ALA A 76 -14.10 -8.16 -0.94
C ALA A 76 -14.67 -7.16 0.10
N SER A 77 -15.00 -5.96 -0.37
CA SER A 77 -15.74 -4.95 0.38
C SER A 77 -16.75 -4.26 -0.53
N PRO A 78 -17.75 -3.52 0.00
CA PRO A 78 -18.67 -2.75 -0.83
C PRO A 78 -18.00 -1.69 -1.72
N PHE A 79 -16.74 -1.36 -1.40
CA PHE A 79 -15.97 -0.30 -2.06
C PHE A 79 -14.80 -0.82 -2.90
N CYS A 80 -14.63 -2.16 -2.99
CA CYS A 80 -13.61 -2.81 -3.80
C CYS A 80 -14.16 -3.10 -5.20
N ASP A 81 -13.47 -2.64 -6.24
CA ASP A 81 -13.86 -2.89 -7.64
C ASP A 81 -13.36 -4.26 -8.13
N ALA A 82 -12.26 -4.77 -7.56
CA ALA A 82 -11.77 -6.11 -7.86
C ALA A 82 -10.96 -6.70 -6.70
N VAL A 83 -11.21 -7.99 -6.41
CA VAL A 83 -10.41 -8.76 -5.44
C VAL A 83 -9.19 -9.30 -6.14
N VAL A 84 -7.99 -8.97 -5.63
CA VAL A 84 -6.71 -9.36 -6.21
C VAL A 84 -5.71 -9.75 -5.12
N ASP A 85 -4.81 -10.69 -5.43
CA ASP A 85 -3.64 -10.95 -4.59
C ASP A 85 -2.49 -10.02 -5.02
N LEU A 86 -2.20 -9.00 -4.21
CA LEU A 86 -1.16 -8.02 -4.49
C LEU A 86 0.25 -8.65 -4.58
N VAL A 87 0.46 -9.83 -4.02
CA VAL A 87 1.74 -10.57 -4.14
C VAL A 87 1.94 -11.06 -5.58
N ALA A 88 0.84 -11.35 -6.30
CA ALA A 88 0.86 -11.82 -7.68
C ALA A 88 0.40 -10.75 -8.70
N TYR A 89 -0.31 -9.73 -8.25
CA TYR A 89 -0.92 -8.72 -9.12
C TYR A 89 0.12 -7.75 -9.69
N ARG A 90 -0.06 -7.41 -10.95
CA ARG A 90 0.64 -6.34 -11.67
C ARG A 90 -0.32 -5.69 -12.66
N SER A 91 -0.11 -4.41 -12.89
CA SER A 91 -0.83 -3.63 -13.89
C SER A 91 0.15 -2.73 -14.66
N ARG A 92 -0.38 -1.87 -15.51
CA ARG A 92 0.32 -0.73 -16.07
C ARG A 92 -0.65 0.46 -16.05
N VAL A 93 -0.50 1.31 -15.06
CA VAL A 93 -1.45 2.40 -14.76
C VAL A 93 -0.70 3.69 -14.43
N PRO A 94 -1.24 4.88 -14.79
CA PRO A 94 -0.59 6.16 -14.50
C PRO A 94 -0.34 6.38 -13.01
N GLY A 95 -1.33 6.13 -12.16
CA GLY A 95 -1.24 6.35 -10.72
C GLY A 95 -1.44 5.09 -9.90
N VAL A 96 -0.62 4.90 -8.86
CA VAL A 96 -0.79 3.84 -7.86
C VAL A 96 -0.79 4.47 -6.47
N PHE A 97 -1.75 4.07 -5.64
CA PHE A 97 -1.86 4.48 -4.26
C PHE A 97 -1.83 3.24 -3.35
N LEU A 98 -0.93 3.22 -2.37
CA LEU A 98 -0.88 2.21 -1.31
C LEU A 98 -0.88 2.90 0.04
N ARG A 99 -1.86 2.59 0.88
CA ARG A 99 -1.91 3.11 2.24
C ARG A 99 -2.17 1.99 3.24
N HIS A 100 -1.24 1.83 4.20
CA HIS A 100 -1.31 0.83 5.27
C HIS A 100 -1.44 -0.62 4.76
N VAL A 101 -0.72 -0.92 3.67
CA VAL A 101 -0.74 -2.24 3.02
C VAL A 101 0.50 -3.05 3.38
N LEU A 102 1.67 -2.44 3.23
CA LEU A 102 2.93 -3.17 3.38
C LEU A 102 3.14 -3.68 4.80
N GLU A 103 2.72 -2.89 5.79
CA GLU A 103 2.86 -3.18 7.21
C GLU A 103 2.14 -4.48 7.63
N HIS A 104 1.06 -4.78 6.95
CA HIS A 104 0.24 -5.95 7.24
C HIS A 104 0.65 -7.21 6.44
N ASN A 105 1.67 -7.11 5.58
CA ASN A 105 2.02 -8.20 4.66
C ASN A 105 3.46 -8.67 4.84
N GLN A 106 3.66 -9.94 5.21
CA GLN A 106 5.01 -10.52 5.26
C GLN A 106 5.71 -10.50 3.90
N ALA A 107 4.95 -10.59 2.81
CA ALA A 107 5.44 -10.47 1.44
C ALA A 107 5.56 -9.01 0.95
N TRP A 108 5.65 -8.04 1.86
CA TRP A 108 5.68 -6.60 1.57
C TRP A 108 6.65 -6.21 0.45
N ALA A 109 7.83 -6.82 0.44
CA ALA A 109 8.85 -6.54 -0.57
C ALA A 109 8.36 -6.90 -1.99
N ARG A 110 7.63 -8.02 -2.13
CA ARG A 110 7.06 -8.43 -3.41
C ARG A 110 5.91 -7.52 -3.85
N ILE A 111 5.06 -7.11 -2.91
CA ILE A 111 3.98 -6.15 -3.17
C ILE A 111 4.57 -4.82 -3.63
N LEU A 112 5.59 -4.30 -2.93
CA LEU A 112 6.28 -3.07 -3.32
C LEU A 112 6.90 -3.19 -4.72
N ASP A 113 7.63 -4.27 -5.01
CA ASP A 113 8.23 -4.51 -6.33
C ASP A 113 7.16 -4.55 -7.44
N ASN A 114 5.99 -5.16 -7.17
CA ASN A 114 4.88 -5.19 -8.11
C ASN A 114 4.28 -3.80 -8.33
N ALA A 115 4.10 -3.01 -7.28
CA ALA A 115 3.60 -1.64 -7.37
C ALA A 115 4.58 -0.74 -8.14
N LEU A 116 5.88 -0.83 -7.82
CA LEU A 116 6.93 -0.11 -8.53
C LEU A 116 7.00 -0.46 -10.03
N ALA A 117 6.70 -1.69 -10.40
CA ALA A 117 6.64 -2.12 -11.80
C ALA A 117 5.33 -1.71 -12.50
N SER A 118 4.30 -1.35 -11.75
CA SER A 118 2.95 -1.09 -12.29
C SER A 118 2.69 0.39 -12.59
N PHE A 119 3.18 1.33 -11.76
CA PHE A 119 2.93 2.74 -12.00
C PHE A 119 3.81 3.28 -13.14
N THR A 120 3.24 4.18 -13.98
CA THR A 120 3.95 4.77 -15.12
C THR A 120 4.23 6.26 -14.97
N ASP A 121 3.55 6.95 -14.03
CA ASP A 121 3.71 8.37 -13.78
C ASP A 121 3.96 8.64 -12.30
N ARG A 122 2.99 8.42 -11.42
CA ARG A 122 3.09 8.74 -9.98
C ARG A 122 2.63 7.60 -9.09
N MET A 123 3.27 7.51 -7.92
CA MET A 123 2.87 6.57 -6.89
C MET A 123 2.90 7.25 -5.53
N VAL A 124 1.99 6.83 -4.66
CA VAL A 124 1.93 7.20 -3.24
C VAL A 124 2.05 5.94 -2.40
N LEU A 125 2.97 5.95 -1.45
CA LEU A 125 3.08 4.93 -0.43
C LEU A 125 2.96 5.58 0.94
N ILE A 126 2.01 5.13 1.77
CA ILE A 126 1.76 5.66 3.11
C ILE A 126 1.87 4.53 4.13
N LEU A 127 2.71 4.76 5.14
CA LEU A 127 2.96 3.84 6.23
C LEU A 127 2.50 4.48 7.54
N PHE A 128 1.87 3.70 8.44
CA PHE A 128 1.45 4.17 9.76
C PHE A 128 2.34 3.66 10.90
N THR A 129 3.19 2.67 10.63
CA THR A 129 4.14 2.18 11.63
C THR A 129 5.34 3.12 11.74
N PRO A 130 5.98 3.22 12.93
CA PRO A 130 7.13 4.08 13.11
C PRO A 130 8.33 3.57 12.30
N GLU A 131 9.18 4.50 11.84
CA GLU A 131 10.46 4.13 11.24
C GLU A 131 11.38 3.49 12.27
N GLN A 132 12.08 2.42 11.88
CA GLN A 132 12.99 1.66 12.73
C GLN A 132 14.40 1.55 12.13
N ALA A 133 15.36 1.16 12.96
CA ALA A 133 16.73 0.89 12.52
C ALA A 133 16.84 -0.39 11.66
N ALA A 134 15.87 -1.30 11.78
CA ALA A 134 15.72 -2.53 10.99
C ALA A 134 14.25 -2.76 10.68
N THR A 135 13.97 -3.41 9.55
CA THR A 135 12.61 -3.84 9.21
C THR A 135 12.24 -5.06 10.04
N GLU A 136 11.21 -4.93 10.89
CA GLU A 136 10.80 -5.97 11.84
C GLU A 136 9.31 -5.94 12.16
N VAL A 137 8.78 -7.06 12.64
CA VAL A 137 7.41 -7.15 13.15
C VAL A 137 7.39 -6.58 14.57
N ILE A 138 6.66 -5.48 14.77
CA ILE A 138 6.53 -4.80 16.07
C ILE A 138 5.25 -5.17 16.83
N ALA A 139 4.23 -5.65 16.12
CA ALA A 139 2.98 -6.14 16.71
C ALA A 139 2.34 -7.21 15.81
N ARG A 140 1.34 -7.91 16.35
CA ARG A 140 0.47 -8.83 15.59
C ARG A 140 -0.97 -8.70 16.07
N HIS A 141 -1.89 -8.81 15.12
CA HIS A 141 -3.32 -8.92 15.37
C HIS A 141 -3.66 -10.41 15.60
N PRO A 142 -3.85 -10.87 16.85
CA PRO A 142 -3.93 -12.30 17.15
C PRO A 142 -5.15 -12.99 16.54
N GLU A 143 -6.25 -12.25 16.35
CA GLU A 143 -7.51 -12.79 15.82
C GLU A 143 -7.43 -13.16 14.33
N ILE A 144 -6.61 -12.46 13.56
CA ILE A 144 -6.49 -12.64 12.12
C ILE A 144 -5.05 -12.98 11.67
N ASP A 145 -4.13 -13.10 12.63
CA ASP A 145 -2.70 -13.37 12.41
C ASP A 145 -2.07 -12.46 11.34
N ILE A 146 -2.26 -11.16 11.51
CA ILE A 146 -1.68 -10.12 10.64
C ILE A 146 -0.61 -9.37 11.42
N PRO A 147 0.60 -9.16 10.86
CA PRO A 147 1.64 -8.37 11.48
C PRO A 147 1.39 -6.87 11.36
N ASP A 148 1.99 -6.10 12.27
CA ASP A 148 2.39 -4.73 12.04
C ASP A 148 3.91 -4.72 11.85
N ILE A 149 4.36 -4.45 10.63
CA ILE A 149 5.76 -4.38 10.27
C ILE A 149 6.19 -2.92 10.29
N ALA A 150 7.22 -2.61 11.08
CA ALA A 150 7.91 -1.33 11.03
C ALA A 150 9.12 -1.46 10.09
N PHE A 151 9.39 -0.39 9.34
CA PHE A 151 10.39 -0.43 8.28
C PHE A 151 11.61 0.40 8.62
N ARG A 152 12.79 -0.11 8.25
CA ARG A 152 13.92 0.76 7.96
C ARG A 152 13.69 1.41 6.61
N LEU A 153 13.70 2.74 6.54
CA LEU A 153 13.37 3.46 5.31
C LEU A 153 14.23 3.02 4.12
N ALA A 154 15.52 2.74 4.34
CA ALA A 154 16.42 2.26 3.31
C ALA A 154 15.97 0.93 2.68
N ASP A 155 15.34 0.02 3.45
CA ASP A 155 14.87 -1.26 2.91
C ASP A 155 13.74 -1.10 1.88
N LEU A 156 13.04 0.04 1.92
CA LEU A 156 12.04 0.44 0.93
C LEU A 156 12.69 1.20 -0.24
N THR A 157 13.49 2.24 0.07
CA THR A 157 14.02 3.16 -0.94
C THR A 157 15.11 2.53 -1.81
N ASP A 158 15.89 1.57 -1.30
CA ASP A 158 16.87 0.81 -2.07
C ASP A 158 16.23 -0.07 -3.17
N ARG A 159 14.91 -0.25 -3.12
CA ARG A 159 14.12 -0.96 -4.17
C ARG A 159 13.65 -0.05 -5.29
N PHE A 160 13.70 1.26 -5.08
CA PHE A 160 13.19 2.19 -6.08
C PHE A 160 14.07 2.17 -7.33
N PRO A 161 13.49 2.09 -8.53
CA PRO A 161 14.22 2.20 -9.77
C PRO A 161 15.01 3.52 -9.85
N LEU A 162 16.18 3.51 -10.48
CA LEU A 162 17.06 4.67 -10.56
C LEU A 162 16.46 5.87 -11.29
N ASP A 163 15.45 5.65 -12.12
CA ASP A 163 14.69 6.66 -12.84
C ASP A 163 13.55 7.27 -12.04
N VAL A 164 13.28 6.75 -10.83
CA VAL A 164 12.21 7.24 -9.95
C VAL A 164 12.79 8.28 -9.00
N THR A 165 12.20 9.47 -8.98
CA THR A 165 12.42 10.47 -7.92
C THR A 165 11.39 10.32 -6.83
N TYR A 166 11.76 10.67 -5.59
CA TYR A 166 10.82 10.59 -4.48
C TYR A 166 11.05 11.68 -3.42
N ALA A 167 10.00 11.98 -2.67
CA ALA A 167 10.04 12.81 -1.47
C ALA A 167 9.42 12.04 -0.29
N VAL A 168 9.91 12.32 0.92
CA VAL A 168 9.41 11.71 2.16
C VAL A 168 8.85 12.79 3.06
N HIS A 169 7.61 12.63 3.50
CA HIS A 169 6.93 13.50 4.46
C HIS A 169 6.53 12.69 5.68
N ARG A 170 6.55 13.32 6.85
CA ARG A 170 6.06 12.74 8.11
C ARG A 170 5.02 13.68 8.68
N ILE A 171 3.85 13.13 8.99
CA ILE A 171 2.73 13.90 9.55
C ILE A 171 2.23 13.22 10.83
N PRO A 172 1.75 14.01 11.82
CA PRO A 172 0.95 13.44 12.90
C PRO A 172 -0.35 12.87 12.31
N SER A 173 -0.84 11.77 12.88
CA SER A 173 -2.09 11.14 12.49
C SER A 173 -2.69 10.39 13.66
N ALA A 174 -4.02 10.28 13.71
CA ALA A 174 -4.74 9.53 14.75
C ALA A 174 -4.69 8.00 14.54
N THR A 175 -3.58 7.50 14.01
CA THR A 175 -3.28 6.07 13.90
C THR A 175 -2.77 5.52 15.22
N GLN A 176 -2.71 4.19 15.37
CA GLN A 176 -2.20 3.50 16.56
C GLN A 176 -0.82 4.02 17.02
N TYR A 177 0.04 4.42 16.09
CA TYR A 177 1.40 4.88 16.38
C TYR A 177 1.57 6.40 16.32
N GLY A 178 0.49 7.15 16.17
CA GLY A 178 0.47 8.62 16.29
C GLY A 178 1.00 9.39 15.07
N GLY A 179 1.32 8.72 13.98
CA GLY A 179 1.85 9.39 12.79
C GLY A 179 1.81 8.54 11.52
N GLU A 180 2.10 9.17 10.40
CA GLU A 180 2.24 8.51 9.09
C GLU A 180 3.47 9.03 8.37
N THR A 181 4.14 8.12 7.65
CA THR A 181 5.21 8.44 6.69
C THR A 181 4.66 8.29 5.28
N ILE A 182 4.73 9.37 4.50
CA ILE A 182 4.23 9.45 3.12
C ILE A 182 5.42 9.52 2.19
N LEU A 183 5.52 8.59 1.25
CA LEU A 183 6.48 8.62 0.16
C LEU A 183 5.72 8.96 -1.13
N LEU A 184 6.13 10.04 -1.77
CA LEU A 184 5.59 10.52 -3.05
C LEU A 184 6.62 10.20 -4.12
N LEU A 185 6.28 9.32 -5.05
CA LEU A 185 7.17 8.85 -6.10
C LEU A 185 6.70 9.35 -7.47
N GLU A 186 7.65 9.68 -8.34
CA GLU A 186 7.39 10.14 -9.71
C GLU A 186 8.39 9.54 -10.70
N ARG A 187 7.90 9.10 -11.84
CA ARG A 187 8.73 8.77 -13.01
C ARG A 187 8.84 9.97 -13.92
N PRO A 188 10.00 10.22 -14.51
CA PRO A 188 10.10 11.23 -15.56
C PRO A 188 9.23 10.81 -16.75
N PRO A 189 8.62 11.77 -17.47
CA PRO A 189 7.86 11.46 -18.65
C PRO A 189 8.73 10.70 -19.67
N GLU A 190 8.17 9.64 -20.26
CA GLU A 190 8.86 8.91 -21.32
C GLU A 190 9.30 9.90 -22.41
N ARG A 191 10.60 9.98 -22.69
CA ARG A 191 11.09 10.81 -23.81
C ARG A 191 10.56 10.18 -25.10
N ARG A 192 9.62 10.88 -25.72
CA ARG A 192 9.11 10.55 -27.05
C ARG A 192 10.17 10.80 -28.12
#